data_20b3f56c5aacff86af6cd805bdf43d58
#
_entry.id   20b3f56c5aacff86af6cd805bdf43d58
#
_cell.length_a   1.000
_cell.length_b   1.000
_cell.length_c   1.000
_cell.angle_alpha   90.00
_cell.angle_beta   90.00
_cell.angle_gamma   90.00
#
_symmetry.space_group_name_H-M   'P 1'
#
loop_
_entity.id
_entity.type
_entity.pdbx_description
1 polymer ?
#
loop_
_entity_poly.entity_id
_entity_poly.type
_entity_poly.pdbx_seq_one_letter_code
_entity_poly.pdbx_strand_id
1 'polypeptide(L)' 'MFSETVVSMVSAYNQIIVRTLPASANIAAETIDSLQWPEVLGTIAGDNTILMIVHSVEEVRPVLERLNAMIRR' A
#
# COMPACT_ATOMS: atom_id res chain seq x y z
N MET A 1 5.86 3.43 -12.57
CA MET A 1 5.34 4.13 -11.40
C MET A 1 4.80 3.11 -10.42
N PHE A 2 3.73 3.44 -9.70
CA PHE A 2 3.21 2.54 -8.69
C PHE A 2 2.86 1.17 -9.29
N SER A 3 2.12 1.18 -10.38
CA SER A 3 1.65 -0.06 -10.99
C SER A 3 2.80 -0.92 -11.50
N GLU A 4 3.93 -0.32 -11.80
CA GLU A 4 5.07 -1.05 -12.35
C GLU A 4 5.97 -1.61 -11.28
N THR A 5 5.84 -1.12 -10.05
CA THR A 5 6.71 -1.55 -8.97
C THR A 5 6.07 -2.55 -8.02
N VAL A 6 4.73 -2.60 -7.97
CA VAL A 6 4.03 -3.45 -7.02
C VAL A 6 3.91 -4.87 -7.56
N VAL A 7 4.33 -5.83 -6.73
CA VAL A 7 4.29 -7.25 -7.08
C VAL A 7 3.03 -7.90 -6.51
N SER A 8 2.71 -7.63 -5.26
CA SER A 8 1.55 -8.23 -4.61
C SER A 8 1.10 -7.39 -3.43
N MET A 9 -0.14 -7.62 -3.02
CA MET A 9 -0.70 -6.99 -1.84
C MET A 9 -1.54 -8.00 -1.09
N VAL A 10 -1.32 -8.10 0.22
CA VAL A 10 -2.13 -8.96 1.08
C VAL A 10 -2.45 -8.19 2.34
N SER A 11 -3.52 -8.59 3.01
CA SER A 11 -3.93 -7.93 4.24
C SER A 11 -3.98 -8.92 5.40
N ALA A 12 -3.79 -8.40 6.60
CA ALA A 12 -3.96 -9.16 7.83
C ALA A 12 -4.53 -8.19 8.84
N TYR A 13 -5.78 -8.44 9.26
CA TYR A 13 -6.46 -7.55 10.21
C TYR A 13 -6.50 -6.13 9.64
N ASN A 14 -5.92 -5.15 10.33
CA ASN A 14 -5.94 -3.78 9.88
C ASN A 14 -4.63 -3.38 9.18
N GLN A 15 -3.88 -4.36 8.70
CA GLN A 15 -2.59 -4.13 8.07
C GLN A 15 -2.62 -4.59 6.63
N ILE A 16 -1.90 -3.87 5.77
CA ILE A 16 -1.75 -4.27 4.38
C ILE A 16 -0.25 -4.35 4.10
N ILE A 17 0.16 -5.48 3.54
CA ILE A 17 1.55 -5.68 3.14
C ILE A 17 1.62 -5.54 1.63
N VAL A 18 2.39 -4.58 1.17
CA VAL A 18 2.60 -4.35 -0.26
C VAL A 18 4.02 -4.78 -0.59
N ARG A 19 4.15 -5.76 -1.48
CA ARG A 19 5.47 -6.20 -1.95
C ARG A 19 5.78 -5.51 -3.26
N THR A 20 7.01 -5.04 -3.39
CA THR A 20 7.45 -4.32 -4.57
C THR A 20 8.68 -4.98 -5.17
N LEU A 21 9.09 -4.47 -6.31
CA LEU A 21 10.39 -4.82 -6.86
C LEU A 21 11.49 -4.37 -5.90
N PRO A 22 12.68 -4.97 -6.00
CA PRO A 22 13.78 -4.56 -5.11
C PRO A 22 14.05 -3.07 -5.20
N ALA A 23 14.34 -2.47 -4.05
CA ALA A 23 14.71 -1.06 -3.91
C ALA A 23 13.59 -0.09 -4.30
N SER A 24 12.34 -0.58 -4.42
CA SER A 24 11.24 0.28 -4.89
C SER A 24 10.23 0.61 -3.81
N ALA A 25 10.36 0.05 -2.61
CA ALA A 25 9.33 0.23 -1.60
C ALA A 25 9.20 1.67 -1.14
N ASN A 26 10.31 2.38 -0.98
CA ASN A 26 10.26 3.76 -0.52
C ASN A 26 9.51 4.66 -1.49
N ILE A 27 9.75 4.51 -2.78
CA ILE A 27 9.08 5.34 -3.78
C ILE A 27 7.59 5.01 -3.82
N ALA A 28 7.25 3.73 -3.76
CA ALA A 28 5.84 3.33 -3.76
C ALA A 28 5.14 3.84 -2.51
N ALA A 29 5.81 3.78 -1.35
CA ALA A 29 5.22 4.27 -0.11
C ALA A 29 4.99 5.78 -0.18
N GLU A 30 5.92 6.52 -0.76
CA GLU A 30 5.72 7.96 -0.93
C GLU A 30 4.51 8.27 -1.78
N THR A 31 4.29 7.48 -2.83
CA THR A 31 3.10 7.64 -3.66
C THR A 31 1.83 7.46 -2.83
N ILE A 32 1.81 6.40 -2.02
CA ILE A 32 0.65 6.15 -1.17
C ILE A 32 0.45 7.28 -0.18
N ASP A 33 1.54 7.71 0.48
CA ASP A 33 1.44 8.76 1.48
C ASP A 33 0.94 10.07 0.88
N SER A 34 1.31 10.35 -0.36
CA SER A 34 0.90 11.60 -1.01
C SER A 34 -0.59 11.65 -1.30
N LEU A 35 -1.27 10.51 -1.32
CA LEU A 35 -2.72 10.47 -1.54
C LEU A 35 -3.50 10.95 -0.33
N GLN A 36 -2.90 10.87 0.85
CA GLN A 36 -3.49 11.37 2.10
C GLN A 36 -4.87 10.79 2.36
N TRP A 37 -5.00 9.48 2.12
CA TRP A 37 -6.27 8.80 2.41
C TRP A 37 -6.48 8.79 3.91
N PRO A 38 -7.64 9.30 4.38
CA PRO A 38 -7.87 9.35 5.84
C PRO A 38 -7.94 7.98 6.50
N GLU A 39 -8.26 6.93 5.75
CA GLU A 39 -8.34 5.59 6.31
C GLU A 39 -6.96 5.04 6.67
N VAL A 40 -5.89 5.59 6.11
CA VAL A 40 -4.54 5.08 6.30
C VAL A 40 -3.84 5.91 7.36
N LEU A 41 -3.41 5.24 8.45
CA LEU A 41 -2.66 5.92 9.51
C LEU A 41 -1.26 6.27 9.05
N GLY A 42 -0.63 5.40 8.29
CA GLY A 42 0.71 5.64 7.82
C GLY A 42 1.31 4.40 7.19
N THR A 43 2.51 4.55 6.67
CA THR A 43 3.23 3.45 6.04
C THR A 43 4.68 3.45 6.50
N ILE A 44 5.28 2.27 6.50
CA ILE A 44 6.70 2.09 6.72
C ILE A 44 7.22 1.22 5.60
N ALA A 45 8.32 1.62 4.99
CA ALA A 45 8.88 0.92 3.85
C ALA A 45 10.26 0.37 4.15
N GLY A 46 10.48 -0.89 3.77
CA GLY A 46 11.81 -1.47 3.72
C GLY A 46 12.35 -1.39 2.30
N ASP A 47 13.05 -2.41 1.87
CA ASP A 47 13.62 -2.44 0.53
C ASP A 47 12.55 -2.77 -0.51
N ASN A 48 11.77 -3.82 -0.25
CA ASN A 48 10.78 -4.32 -1.20
C ASN A 48 9.44 -4.59 -0.54
N THR A 49 9.20 -4.06 0.64
CA THR A 49 7.99 -4.33 1.40
C THR A 49 7.53 -3.06 2.07
N ILE A 50 6.23 -2.78 1.97
CA ILE A 50 5.60 -1.66 2.66
C ILE A 50 4.60 -2.21 3.64
N LEU A 51 4.65 -1.73 4.87
CA LEU A 51 3.63 -2.03 5.87
C LEU A 51 2.71 -0.83 5.99
N MET A 52 1.43 -1.01 5.65
CA MET A 52 0.42 0.04 5.80
C MET A 52 -0.45 -0.30 6.99
N ILE A 53 -0.73 0.69 7.81
CA ILE A 53 -1.64 0.55 8.93
C ILE A 53 -2.91 1.32 8.62
N VAL A 54 -4.03 0.64 8.68
CA VAL A 54 -5.36 1.20 8.40
C VAL A 54 -6.10 1.35 9.72
N HIS A 55 -6.99 2.33 9.82
CA HIS A 55 -7.68 2.63 11.07
C HIS A 55 -8.46 1.45 11.63
N SER A 56 -9.10 0.68 10.76
CA SER A 56 -9.94 -0.42 11.21
C SER A 56 -9.96 -1.53 10.19
N VAL A 57 -10.37 -2.72 10.64
CA VAL A 57 -10.48 -3.88 9.75
C VAL A 57 -11.48 -3.59 8.63
N GLU A 58 -12.55 -2.89 8.97
CA GLU A 58 -13.60 -2.60 7.98
C GLU A 58 -13.13 -1.72 6.85
N GLU A 59 -12.11 -0.91 7.10
CA GLU A 59 -11.61 0.01 6.07
C GLU A 59 -10.55 -0.62 5.18
N VAL A 60 -10.11 -1.83 5.50
CA VAL A 60 -9.06 -2.48 4.72
C VAL A 60 -9.52 -2.78 3.30
N ARG A 61 -10.74 -3.33 3.14
CA ARG A 61 -11.21 -3.69 1.80
C ARG A 61 -11.32 -2.46 0.89
N PRO A 62 -11.95 -1.36 1.32
CA PRO A 62 -11.98 -0.18 0.45
C PRO A 62 -10.60 0.34 0.07
N VAL A 63 -9.65 0.31 1.01
CA VAL A 63 -8.29 0.76 0.72
C VAL A 63 -7.63 -0.17 -0.29
N LEU A 64 -7.78 -1.48 -0.09
CA LEU A 64 -7.23 -2.45 -1.05
C LEU A 64 -7.81 -2.26 -2.44
N GLU A 65 -9.11 -1.98 -2.52
CA GLU A 65 -9.76 -1.78 -3.82
C GLU A 65 -9.20 -0.55 -4.53
N ARG A 66 -8.96 0.53 -3.78
CA ARG A 66 -8.36 1.72 -4.36
C ARG A 66 -6.94 1.46 -4.84
N LEU A 67 -6.16 0.73 -4.02
CA LEU A 67 -4.80 0.38 -4.43
C LEU A 67 -4.79 -0.48 -5.68
N ASN A 68 -5.70 -1.46 -5.73
CA ASN A 68 -5.80 -2.31 -6.91
C ASN A 68 -6.19 -1.51 -8.14
N ALA A 69 -7.06 -0.52 -7.98
CA ALA A 69 -7.46 0.32 -9.10
C ALA A 69 -6.27 1.12 -9.65
N MET A 70 -5.32 1.48 -8.80
CA MET A 70 -4.13 2.19 -9.24
C MET A 70 -3.20 1.30 -10.04
N ILE A 71 -3.23 0.00 -9.78
CA ILE A 71 -2.36 -0.96 -10.47
C ILE A 71 -2.97 -1.40 -11.78
N ARG A 72 -4.27 -1.62 -11.80
CA ARG A 72 -4.98 -2.07 -13.00
C ARG A 72 -5.20 -0.91 -13.93
N ARG A 73 -4.80 -1.07 -15.16
CA ARG A 73 -4.92 0.00 -16.14
C ARG A 73 -5.73 -0.44 -17.32
#